data_38cf9a9e82d6c0317d8e121553e8dfd1
#
_entry.id   38cf9a9e82d6c0317d8e121553e8dfd1
#
_cell.length_a   1.000
_cell.length_b   1.000
_cell.length_c   1.000
_cell.angle_alpha   90.00
_cell.angle_beta   90.00
_cell.angle_gamma   90.00
#
_symmetry.space_group_name_H-M   'P 1'
#
loop_
_entity.id
_entity.type
_entity.pdbx_description
1 polymer ?
#
loop_
_entity_poly.entity_id
_entity_poly.type
_entity_poly.pdbx_seq_one_letter_code
_entity_poly.pdbx_strand_id
1 'polypeptide(L)'
;MNIKLAIHIMPWDIDYALLMFTQLKKSKYYIPNDVNIIIDIHLNLSNYLINWEQSNISKNYFISKFNTLLHLLEDYTIQKTIYDKDNLHGHLNQQQTIISPETDYYINICPDVYFSEYTLYYLIESAKQIKNKYFVLSPQHRKLTDNSWDPTTDKDYLNIPYEKCNEVNIFDIRYNNKQKNDLTIEPVQIPKFAGWCDLYSKAFYEDLVPVHDDWSGYGPWDWYSMILINYTKQFNLDFQQYVLRGLTVGDYWTGSWKEKDGLSGYYKNLIVKKDIPDQRANFEANLEEYVKKGILMLKEKRII
;
A
#
# COMPACT_ATOMS: atom_id res chain seq x y z
N MET A 1 -12.75 6.38 16.94
CA MET A 1 -12.55 6.01 15.51
C MET A 1 -11.49 4.92 15.43
N ASN A 2 -11.78 3.84 14.73
CA ASN A 2 -10.87 2.69 14.57
C ASN A 2 -10.33 2.63 13.15
N ILE A 3 -9.02 2.51 13.03
CA ILE A 3 -8.32 2.43 11.74
C ILE A 3 -7.49 1.14 11.73
N LYS A 4 -7.58 0.38 10.66
CA LYS A 4 -6.64 -0.71 10.40
C LYS A 4 -5.60 -0.26 9.38
N LEU A 5 -4.33 -0.42 9.76
CA LEU A 5 -3.18 -0.12 8.93
C LEU A 5 -2.54 -1.44 8.52
N ALA A 6 -2.59 -1.74 7.23
CA ALA A 6 -2.08 -2.98 6.66
C ALA A 6 -0.68 -2.80 6.12
N ILE A 7 0.23 -3.68 6.50
CA ILE A 7 1.62 -3.71 6.05
C ILE A 7 1.98 -5.12 5.61
N HIS A 8 2.39 -5.27 4.38
CA HIS A 8 2.86 -6.54 3.84
C HIS A 8 4.35 -6.45 3.52
N ILE A 9 5.15 -7.31 4.14
CA ILE A 9 6.61 -7.30 4.02
C ILE A 9 7.07 -8.57 3.33
N MET A 10 7.82 -8.40 2.25
CA MET A 10 8.62 -9.47 1.67
C MET A 10 10.01 -9.49 2.33
N PRO A 11 10.72 -10.64 2.34
CA PRO A 11 12.05 -10.71 2.95
C PRO A 11 13.03 -9.67 2.41
N TRP A 12 12.95 -9.35 1.13
CA TRP A 12 13.81 -8.34 0.50
C TRP A 12 13.47 -6.91 0.88
N ASP A 13 12.28 -6.67 1.46
CA ASP A 13 11.85 -5.33 1.91
C ASP A 13 12.15 -5.09 3.40
N ILE A 14 12.77 -6.04 4.08
CA ILE A 14 12.95 -5.98 5.54
C ILE A 14 13.79 -4.77 5.99
N ASP A 15 14.72 -4.30 5.18
CA ASP A 15 15.54 -3.14 5.51
C ASP A 15 14.76 -1.82 5.33
N TYR A 16 13.83 -1.78 4.36
CA TYR A 16 12.91 -0.64 4.21
C TYR A 16 11.89 -0.61 5.36
N ALA A 17 11.44 -1.78 5.82
CA ALA A 17 10.55 -1.86 6.98
C ALA A 17 11.14 -1.17 8.21
N LEU A 18 12.46 -1.18 8.41
CA LEU A 18 13.12 -0.43 9.48
C LEU A 18 12.85 1.08 9.36
N LEU A 19 13.00 1.64 8.16
CA LEU A 19 12.78 3.07 7.92
C LEU A 19 11.29 3.42 8.12
N MET A 20 10.40 2.64 7.55
CA MET A 20 8.96 2.81 7.67
C MET A 20 8.49 2.72 9.13
N PHE A 21 8.93 1.71 9.89
CA PHE A 21 8.55 1.56 11.30
C PHE A 21 9.08 2.70 12.16
N THR A 22 10.25 3.23 11.83
CA THR A 22 10.79 4.42 12.49
C THR A 22 9.87 5.63 12.28
N GLN A 23 9.30 5.79 11.10
CA GLN A 23 8.34 6.86 10.83
C GLN A 23 7.01 6.61 11.54
N LEU A 24 6.50 5.37 11.54
CA LEU A 24 5.30 5.00 12.29
C LEU A 24 5.46 5.30 13.78
N LYS A 25 6.59 4.94 14.39
CA LYS A 25 6.88 5.28 15.79
C LYS A 25 6.76 6.77 16.06
N LYS A 26 7.33 7.61 15.19
CA LYS A 26 7.22 9.07 15.31
C LYS A 26 5.79 9.55 15.10
N SER A 27 5.06 8.96 14.15
CA SER A 27 3.68 9.33 13.84
C SER A 27 2.74 9.15 15.04
N LYS A 28 3.04 8.20 15.94
CA LYS A 28 2.20 7.93 17.12
C LYS A 28 1.93 9.17 17.95
N TYR A 29 2.90 10.07 18.08
CA TYR A 29 2.77 11.32 18.87
C TYR A 29 1.77 12.33 18.29
N TYR A 30 1.42 12.19 17.02
CA TYR A 30 0.51 13.10 16.32
C TYR A 30 -0.89 12.50 16.11
N ILE A 31 -1.07 11.21 16.37
CA ILE A 31 -2.38 10.55 16.25
C ILE A 31 -3.30 11.10 17.34
N PRO A 32 -4.51 11.60 16.99
CA PRO A 32 -5.48 12.07 17.98
C PRO A 32 -5.85 10.98 18.98
N ASN A 33 -6.09 11.37 20.24
CA ASN A 33 -6.40 10.43 21.31
C ASN A 33 -7.71 9.65 21.10
N ASP A 34 -8.63 10.17 20.30
CA ASP A 34 -9.89 9.53 19.93
C ASP A 34 -9.76 8.55 18.77
N VAL A 35 -8.54 8.37 18.24
CA VAL A 35 -8.22 7.48 17.13
C VAL A 35 -7.41 6.29 17.64
N ASN A 36 -7.94 5.10 17.38
CA ASN A 36 -7.25 3.83 17.63
C ASN A 36 -6.74 3.25 16.31
N ILE A 37 -5.42 3.07 16.19
CA ILE A 37 -4.81 2.42 15.02
C ILE A 37 -4.35 1.03 15.43
N ILE A 38 -4.86 0.03 14.72
CA ILE A 38 -4.41 -1.35 14.79
C ILE A 38 -3.54 -1.62 13.57
N ILE A 39 -2.27 -1.98 13.80
CA ILE A 39 -1.36 -2.34 12.72
C ILE A 39 -1.47 -3.84 12.46
N ASP A 40 -1.93 -4.18 11.27
CA ASP A 40 -1.98 -5.56 10.79
C ASP A 40 -0.78 -5.80 9.86
N ILE A 41 0.19 -6.58 10.34
CA ILE A 41 1.48 -6.70 9.70
C ILE A 41 1.79 -8.15 9.34
N HIS A 42 2.21 -8.35 8.10
CA HIS A 42 2.45 -9.66 7.52
C HIS A 42 3.87 -9.77 6.97
N LEU A 43 4.59 -10.80 7.41
CA LEU A 43 5.85 -11.22 6.81
C LEU A 43 5.58 -12.44 5.92
N ASN A 44 5.86 -12.34 4.62
CA ASN A 44 5.66 -13.43 3.67
C ASN A 44 6.96 -14.17 3.42
N LEU A 45 7.03 -15.43 3.88
CA LEU A 45 8.16 -16.34 3.70
C LEU A 45 7.82 -17.51 2.77
N SER A 46 6.84 -17.31 1.89
CA SER A 46 6.33 -18.36 1.00
C SER A 46 7.44 -18.98 0.13
N ASN A 47 7.44 -20.30 0.02
CA ASN A 47 8.31 -21.04 -0.88
C ASN A 47 7.98 -20.80 -2.36
N TYR A 48 6.88 -20.16 -2.68
CA TYR A 48 6.48 -19.93 -4.07
C TYR A 48 7.49 -19.04 -4.83
N LEU A 49 7.89 -17.92 -4.22
CA LEU A 49 8.86 -16.99 -4.82
C LEU A 49 10.29 -17.23 -4.37
N ILE A 50 10.47 -17.89 -3.21
CA ILE A 50 11.75 -17.92 -2.52
C ILE A 50 12.30 -19.34 -2.58
N ASN A 51 13.56 -19.45 -2.97
CA ASN A 51 14.29 -20.69 -2.96
C ASN A 51 15.15 -20.81 -1.70
N TRP A 52 14.51 -21.20 -0.61
CA TRP A 52 15.17 -21.34 0.70
C TRP A 52 16.26 -22.42 0.71
N GLU A 53 16.11 -23.47 -0.09
CA GLU A 53 17.08 -24.58 -0.15
C GLU A 53 18.41 -24.17 -0.77
N GLN A 54 18.39 -23.25 -1.73
CA GLN A 54 19.56 -22.72 -2.40
C GLN A 54 20.10 -21.44 -1.77
N SER A 55 19.39 -20.90 -0.80
CA SER A 55 19.75 -19.66 -0.12
C SER A 55 20.73 -19.92 1.02
N ASN A 56 21.77 -19.11 1.12
CA ASN A 56 22.64 -19.07 2.31
C ASN A 56 21.97 -18.34 3.50
N ILE A 57 20.78 -17.81 3.31
CA ILE A 57 20.04 -17.06 4.33
C ILE A 57 18.80 -17.87 4.71
N SER A 58 18.65 -18.16 5.98
CA SER A 58 17.51 -18.93 6.49
C SER A 58 16.27 -18.07 6.72
N LYS A 59 15.08 -18.70 6.67
CA LYS A 59 13.82 -18.07 7.11
C LYS A 59 13.94 -17.47 8.51
N ASN A 60 14.64 -18.16 9.42
CA ASN A 60 14.81 -17.73 10.80
C ASN A 60 15.56 -16.40 10.92
N TYR A 61 16.45 -16.07 10.00
CA TYR A 61 17.10 -14.77 9.95
C TYR A 61 16.06 -13.65 9.77
N PHE A 62 15.17 -13.79 8.79
CA PHE A 62 14.14 -12.79 8.52
C PHE A 62 13.10 -12.73 9.64
N ILE A 63 12.72 -13.86 10.22
CA ILE A 63 11.81 -13.91 11.38
C ILE A 63 12.42 -13.17 12.58
N SER A 64 13.69 -13.42 12.87
CA SER A 64 14.41 -12.75 13.98
C SER A 64 14.50 -11.25 13.75
N LYS A 65 14.88 -10.84 12.53
CA LYS A 65 14.97 -9.44 12.16
C LYS A 65 13.60 -8.74 12.24
N PHE A 66 12.56 -9.36 11.70
CA PHE A 66 11.19 -8.87 11.78
C PHE A 66 10.72 -8.68 13.23
N ASN A 67 10.92 -9.68 14.08
CA ASN A 67 10.56 -9.59 15.50
C ASN A 67 11.33 -8.45 16.21
N THR A 68 12.59 -8.22 15.85
CA THR A 68 13.36 -7.09 16.38
C THR A 68 12.76 -5.75 15.93
N LEU A 69 12.35 -5.64 14.68
CA LEU A 69 11.74 -4.41 14.16
C LEU A 69 10.38 -4.11 14.82
N LEU A 70 9.62 -5.12 15.22
CA LEU A 70 8.33 -4.91 15.89
C LEU A 70 8.43 -4.14 17.19
N HIS A 71 9.58 -4.12 17.89
CA HIS A 71 9.80 -3.28 19.06
C HIS A 71 9.69 -1.77 18.78
N LEU A 72 9.87 -1.36 17.52
CA LEU A 72 9.64 0.03 17.12
C LEU A 72 8.16 0.43 17.18
N LEU A 73 7.26 -0.56 17.17
CA LEU A 73 5.81 -0.37 17.11
C LEU A 73 5.12 -0.71 18.44
N GLU A 74 5.85 -0.83 19.54
CA GLU A 74 5.31 -1.24 20.86
C GLU A 74 4.20 -0.33 21.41
N ASP A 75 4.15 0.93 20.95
CA ASP A 75 3.12 1.90 21.31
C ASP A 75 1.79 1.70 20.53
N TYR A 76 1.75 0.76 19.58
CA TYR A 76 0.58 0.43 18.79
C TYR A 76 0.01 -0.94 19.18
N THR A 77 -1.28 -1.13 18.94
CA THR A 77 -1.86 -2.47 18.92
C THR A 77 -1.45 -3.17 17.63
N ILE A 78 -0.73 -4.29 17.73
CA ILE A 78 -0.18 -5.02 16.59
C ILE A 78 -0.86 -6.37 16.47
N GLN A 79 -1.32 -6.69 15.26
CA GLN A 79 -1.66 -8.04 14.81
C GLN A 79 -0.59 -8.46 13.81
N LYS A 80 0.07 -9.60 14.05
CA LYS A 80 1.13 -10.07 13.17
C LYS A 80 0.83 -11.46 12.63
N THR A 81 1.18 -11.68 11.37
CA THR A 81 1.11 -13.00 10.73
C THR A 81 2.41 -13.28 9.99
N ILE A 82 2.93 -14.49 10.12
CA ILE A 82 4.05 -14.99 9.34
C ILE A 82 3.50 -16.05 8.41
N TYR A 83 3.53 -15.78 7.10
CA TYR A 83 3.12 -16.72 6.07
C TYR A 83 4.30 -17.57 5.65
N ASP A 84 4.22 -18.86 5.89
CA ASP A 84 5.23 -19.86 5.51
C ASP A 84 4.61 -21.00 4.67
N LYS A 85 3.62 -20.69 3.86
CA LYS A 85 2.93 -21.64 2.99
C LYS A 85 3.42 -21.50 1.55
N ASP A 86 3.19 -22.55 0.75
CA ASP A 86 3.67 -22.62 -0.63
C ASP A 86 2.93 -21.72 -1.63
N ASN A 87 2.02 -20.88 -1.16
CA ASN A 87 1.25 -19.99 -2.02
C ASN A 87 1.50 -18.51 -1.71
N LEU A 88 1.37 -17.68 -2.73
CA LEU A 88 1.54 -16.23 -2.68
C LEU A 88 0.31 -15.48 -2.18
N HIS A 89 -0.50 -16.10 -1.36
CA HIS A 89 -1.72 -15.44 -0.87
C HIS A 89 -1.46 -14.32 0.15
N GLY A 90 -0.18 -14.02 0.49
CA GLY A 90 0.13 -13.06 1.53
C GLY A 90 -0.53 -11.71 1.36
N HIS A 91 -0.44 -11.11 0.17
CA HIS A 91 -1.00 -9.78 -0.08
C HIS A 91 -2.53 -9.78 -0.15
N LEU A 92 -3.12 -10.81 -0.73
CA LEU A 92 -4.56 -10.95 -0.87
C LEU A 92 -5.21 -11.41 0.45
N ASN A 93 -4.61 -12.37 1.14
CA ASN A 93 -5.08 -12.79 2.45
C ASN A 93 -5.01 -11.66 3.48
N GLN A 94 -4.01 -10.78 3.37
CA GLN A 94 -3.94 -9.58 4.18
C GLN A 94 -5.22 -8.75 4.05
N GLN A 95 -5.71 -8.54 2.84
CA GLN A 95 -6.91 -7.75 2.60
C GLN A 95 -8.17 -8.40 3.18
N GLN A 96 -8.26 -9.72 3.16
CA GLN A 96 -9.39 -10.43 3.78
C GLN A 96 -9.31 -10.43 5.30
N THR A 97 -8.12 -10.64 5.86
CA THR A 97 -7.94 -10.76 7.31
C THR A 97 -8.11 -9.44 8.06
N ILE A 98 -7.83 -8.31 7.40
CA ILE A 98 -7.98 -7.00 8.04
C ILE A 98 -9.43 -6.50 8.07
N ILE A 99 -10.33 -7.05 7.25
CA ILE A 99 -11.74 -6.66 7.27
C ILE A 99 -12.35 -6.94 8.64
N SER A 100 -12.92 -5.90 9.25
CA SER A 100 -13.53 -5.98 10.58
C SER A 100 -14.72 -5.04 10.69
N PRO A 101 -15.86 -5.47 11.26
CA PRO A 101 -17.05 -4.63 11.42
C PRO A 101 -16.81 -3.35 12.19
N GLU A 102 -15.81 -3.35 13.09
CA GLU A 102 -15.50 -2.24 14.00
C GLU A 102 -14.57 -1.19 13.38
N THR A 103 -14.06 -1.43 12.17
CA THR A 103 -13.13 -0.53 11.49
C THR A 103 -13.88 0.57 10.74
N ASP A 104 -13.44 1.80 10.86
CA ASP A 104 -13.99 2.95 10.14
C ASP A 104 -13.26 3.22 8.84
N TYR A 105 -11.91 3.08 8.85
CA TYR A 105 -11.03 3.29 7.70
C TYR A 105 -9.92 2.25 7.64
N TYR A 106 -9.42 2.04 6.44
CA TYR A 106 -8.25 1.20 6.16
C TYR A 106 -7.13 2.04 5.57
N ILE A 107 -5.90 1.75 5.94
CA ILE A 107 -4.70 2.34 5.35
C ILE A 107 -3.78 1.21 4.92
N ASN A 108 -3.31 1.24 3.68
CA ASN A 108 -2.27 0.32 3.21
C ASN A 108 -0.96 1.09 3.08
N ILE A 109 0.13 0.53 3.59
CA ILE A 109 1.47 1.11 3.46
C ILE A 109 2.43 0.03 2.95
N CYS A 110 3.12 0.33 1.84
CA CYS A 110 4.23 -0.50 1.38
C CYS A 110 5.50 -0.22 2.20
N PRO A 111 6.35 -1.22 2.46
CA PRO A 111 7.56 -1.05 3.27
C PRO A 111 8.57 -0.04 2.71
N ASP A 112 8.61 0.11 1.39
CA ASP A 112 9.51 0.99 0.64
C ASP A 112 8.99 2.42 0.47
N VAL A 113 7.92 2.79 1.19
CA VAL A 113 7.36 4.14 1.16
C VAL A 113 7.90 4.97 2.31
N TYR A 114 8.44 6.13 1.97
CA TYR A 114 8.79 7.17 2.92
C TYR A 114 7.64 8.16 3.10
N PHE A 115 7.30 8.45 4.34
CA PHE A 115 6.32 9.45 4.71
C PHE A 115 6.76 10.21 5.97
N SER A 116 6.22 11.40 6.19
CA SER A 116 6.53 12.19 7.38
C SER A 116 5.76 11.71 8.60
N GLU A 117 6.22 12.08 9.78
CA GLU A 117 5.54 11.84 11.05
C GLU A 117 4.12 12.41 11.11
N TYR A 118 3.78 13.39 10.25
CA TYR A 118 2.47 14.05 10.20
C TYR A 118 1.50 13.38 9.21
N THR A 119 1.98 12.48 8.36
CA THR A 119 1.21 11.94 7.23
C THR A 119 -0.07 11.26 7.67
N LEU A 120 0.00 10.37 8.66
CA LEU A 120 -1.20 9.69 9.16
C LEU A 120 -2.19 10.67 9.76
N TYR A 121 -1.72 11.64 10.54
CA TYR A 121 -2.57 12.68 11.11
C TYR A 121 -3.37 13.42 10.05
N TYR A 122 -2.69 13.89 8.99
CA TYR A 122 -3.35 14.65 7.93
C TYR A 122 -4.32 13.80 7.11
N LEU A 123 -3.97 12.56 6.78
CA LEU A 123 -4.89 11.64 6.09
C LEU A 123 -6.16 11.42 6.93
N ILE A 124 -6.01 11.16 8.23
CA ILE A 124 -7.12 10.89 9.13
C ILE A 124 -8.04 12.11 9.27
N GLU A 125 -7.47 13.28 9.56
CA GLU A 125 -8.27 14.51 9.74
C GLU A 125 -8.95 14.95 8.43
N SER A 126 -8.32 14.71 7.29
CA SER A 126 -8.92 14.99 5.98
C SER A 126 -10.02 13.99 5.64
N ALA A 127 -9.85 12.72 5.95
CA ALA A 127 -10.86 11.69 5.70
C ALA A 127 -12.18 11.96 6.45
N LYS A 128 -12.12 12.53 7.65
CA LYS A 128 -13.31 12.95 8.44
C LYS A 128 -14.19 13.99 7.71
N GLN A 129 -13.65 14.69 6.72
CA GLN A 129 -14.35 15.72 5.97
C GLN A 129 -15.03 15.19 4.70
N ILE A 130 -14.68 13.97 4.26
CA ILE A 130 -15.19 13.36 3.04
C ILE A 130 -16.55 12.70 3.33
N LYS A 131 -17.54 13.00 2.49
CA LYS A 131 -18.92 12.52 2.66
C LYS A 131 -19.29 11.34 1.77
N ASN A 132 -18.49 11.07 0.71
CA ASN A 132 -18.76 9.95 -0.19
C ASN A 132 -18.66 8.62 0.57
N LYS A 133 -19.60 7.74 0.26
CA LYS A 133 -19.59 6.38 0.85
C LYS A 133 -18.35 5.60 0.43
N TYR A 134 -18.03 5.66 -0.86
CA TYR A 134 -16.87 4.97 -1.44
C TYR A 134 -15.82 6.00 -1.80
N PHE A 135 -14.72 6.03 -1.07
CA PHE A 135 -13.62 6.92 -1.41
C PHE A 135 -12.25 6.32 -1.13
N VAL A 136 -11.29 6.85 -1.86
CA VAL A 136 -9.86 6.70 -1.60
C VAL A 136 -9.29 8.10 -1.38
N LEU A 137 -8.54 8.29 -0.31
CA LEU A 137 -7.78 9.51 -0.05
C LEU A 137 -6.29 9.21 -0.17
N SER A 138 -5.69 9.73 -1.20
CA SER A 138 -4.28 9.56 -1.51
C SER A 138 -3.47 10.78 -1.09
N PRO A 139 -2.28 10.63 -0.51
CA PRO A 139 -1.31 11.72 -0.56
C PRO A 139 -0.81 11.93 -2.00
N GLN A 140 0.00 12.94 -2.23
CA GLN A 140 0.72 13.08 -3.49
C GLN A 140 1.82 12.03 -3.54
N HIS A 141 1.64 11.02 -4.37
CA HIS A 141 2.62 9.96 -4.55
C HIS A 141 3.76 10.43 -5.46
N ARG A 142 4.97 10.20 -5.03
CA ARG A 142 6.15 10.46 -5.82
C ARG A 142 7.02 9.22 -5.91
N LYS A 143 7.22 8.73 -7.11
CA LYS A 143 8.35 7.84 -7.38
C LYS A 143 9.62 8.64 -7.49
N LEU A 144 10.69 8.16 -6.88
CA LEU A 144 11.99 8.81 -6.96
C LEU A 144 12.72 8.47 -8.28
N THR A 145 12.17 7.58 -9.08
CA THR A 145 12.80 7.01 -10.28
C THR A 145 12.09 7.31 -11.58
N ASP A 146 10.79 7.63 -11.58
CA ASP A 146 10.03 7.92 -12.78
C ASP A 146 8.82 8.83 -12.52
N ASN A 147 8.23 9.39 -13.59
CA ASN A 147 7.09 10.30 -13.52
C ASN A 147 5.74 9.59 -13.72
N SER A 148 5.67 8.28 -13.52
CA SER A 148 4.44 7.50 -13.77
C SER A 148 3.25 7.88 -12.88
N TRP A 149 3.49 8.65 -11.81
CA TRP A 149 2.47 9.12 -10.85
C TRP A 149 2.19 10.62 -10.95
N ASP A 150 2.61 11.27 -12.03
CA ASP A 150 2.39 12.70 -12.28
C ASP A 150 0.96 13.21 -12.04
N PRO A 151 -0.12 12.46 -12.36
CA PRO A 151 -1.48 12.94 -12.13
C PRO A 151 -1.82 13.22 -10.67
N THR A 152 -1.08 12.58 -9.75
CA THR A 152 -1.25 12.76 -8.31
C THR A 152 -0.16 13.63 -7.69
N THR A 153 0.87 14.00 -8.45
CA THR A 153 2.04 14.73 -7.97
C THR A 153 1.85 16.25 -8.15
N ASP A 154 2.48 17.04 -7.29
CA ASP A 154 2.49 18.48 -7.43
C ASP A 154 3.37 18.89 -8.63
N LYS A 155 2.85 19.80 -9.46
CA LYS A 155 3.58 20.30 -10.63
C LYS A 155 4.92 20.94 -10.27
N ASP A 156 5.01 21.56 -9.09
CA ASP A 156 6.26 22.19 -8.64
C ASP A 156 7.33 21.17 -8.28
N TYR A 157 6.94 19.96 -7.90
CA TYR A 157 7.84 18.83 -7.72
C TYR A 157 8.33 18.23 -9.04
N LEU A 158 7.52 18.36 -10.11
CA LEU A 158 7.85 17.82 -11.43
C LEU A 158 8.87 18.67 -12.20
N ASN A 159 9.15 19.88 -11.74
CA ASN A 159 10.21 20.72 -12.30
C ASN A 159 11.63 20.24 -11.93
N ILE A 160 11.74 19.19 -11.11
CA ILE A 160 13.04 18.54 -10.88
C ILE A 160 13.27 17.56 -12.03
N PRO A 161 14.33 17.76 -12.85
CA PRO A 161 14.67 16.84 -13.92
C PRO A 161 14.78 15.40 -13.41
N TYR A 162 14.34 14.45 -14.23
CA TYR A 162 14.37 13.02 -13.91
C TYR A 162 15.76 12.56 -13.41
N GLU A 163 16.82 13.08 -14.04
CA GLU A 163 18.21 12.81 -13.67
C GLU A 163 18.55 13.26 -12.24
N LYS A 164 17.78 14.19 -11.69
CA LYS A 164 17.91 14.69 -10.30
C LYS A 164 16.90 14.07 -9.33
N CYS A 165 16.01 13.20 -9.78
CA CYS A 165 15.04 12.55 -8.89
C CYS A 165 15.72 11.74 -7.78
N ASN A 166 16.90 11.18 -8.04
CA ASN A 166 17.73 10.51 -7.04
C ASN A 166 18.35 11.46 -6.00
N GLU A 167 18.38 12.77 -6.31
CA GLU A 167 18.87 13.82 -5.42
C GLU A 167 17.77 14.44 -4.58
N VAL A 168 16.49 14.05 -4.82
CA VAL A 168 15.38 14.55 -4.01
C VAL A 168 15.53 14.00 -2.62
N ASN A 169 15.98 14.89 -1.78
CA ASN A 169 16.27 14.58 -0.42
C ASN A 169 14.95 14.23 0.31
N ILE A 170 14.94 13.13 1.04
CA ILE A 170 13.91 12.77 2.01
C ILE A 170 13.53 13.98 2.90
N PHE A 171 14.47 14.89 3.17
CA PHE A 171 14.23 16.14 3.89
C PHE A 171 13.23 17.07 3.20
N ASP A 172 13.16 17.09 1.88
CA ASP A 172 12.25 17.95 1.14
C ASP A 172 10.80 17.48 1.28
N ILE A 173 10.57 16.16 1.25
CA ILE A 173 9.27 15.56 1.54
C ILE A 173 8.85 15.89 2.98
N ARG A 174 9.75 15.77 3.93
CA ARG A 174 9.51 16.11 5.33
C ARG A 174 9.23 17.58 5.56
N TYR A 175 9.98 18.45 4.86
CA TYR A 175 9.82 19.89 4.96
C TYR A 175 8.47 20.34 4.43
N ASN A 176 8.07 19.88 3.26
CA ASN A 176 6.79 20.23 2.64
C ASN A 176 5.59 19.77 3.47
N ASN A 177 5.69 18.63 4.15
CA ASN A 177 4.64 18.13 5.01
C ASN A 177 4.50 18.89 6.36
N LYS A 178 5.39 19.84 6.67
CA LYS A 178 5.28 20.71 7.86
C LYS A 178 4.38 21.93 7.66
N GLN A 179 4.14 22.33 6.42
CA GLN A 179 3.38 23.54 6.12
C GLN A 179 1.88 23.25 6.19
N LYS A 180 1.32 23.40 7.37
CA LYS A 180 -0.07 23.09 7.74
C LYS A 180 -1.14 23.91 6.99
N ASN A 181 -0.76 25.00 6.33
CA ASN A 181 -1.73 25.98 5.83
C ASN A 181 -2.18 25.75 4.38
N ASP A 182 -1.57 24.81 3.67
CA ASP A 182 -1.77 24.66 2.22
C ASP A 182 -2.36 23.29 1.82
N LEU A 183 -2.88 22.52 2.80
CA LEU A 183 -3.47 21.21 2.49
C LEU A 183 -4.89 21.40 1.94
N THR A 184 -5.12 20.90 0.73
CA THR A 184 -6.43 20.90 0.08
C THR A 184 -6.84 19.49 -0.35
N ILE A 185 -8.12 19.16 -0.17
CA ILE A 185 -8.70 17.89 -0.62
C ILE A 185 -9.27 18.13 -2.02
N GLU A 186 -8.66 17.52 -3.02
CA GLU A 186 -9.04 17.70 -4.43
C GLU A 186 -9.51 16.39 -5.07
N PRO A 187 -10.66 16.41 -5.79
CA PRO A 187 -11.13 15.21 -6.49
C PRO A 187 -10.26 14.89 -7.68
N VAL A 188 -10.00 13.60 -7.88
CA VAL A 188 -9.28 13.06 -9.04
C VAL A 188 -10.29 12.60 -10.08
N GLN A 189 -10.15 13.07 -11.33
CA GLN A 189 -11.10 12.73 -12.39
C GLN A 189 -10.94 11.29 -12.90
N ILE A 190 -9.69 10.83 -13.02
CA ILE A 190 -9.37 9.46 -13.42
C ILE A 190 -8.72 8.78 -12.23
N PRO A 191 -9.38 7.80 -11.62
CA PRO A 191 -8.84 7.12 -10.44
C PRO A 191 -7.46 6.53 -10.71
N LYS A 192 -6.51 6.87 -9.86
CA LYS A 192 -5.16 6.32 -9.86
C LYS A 192 -4.65 6.28 -8.43
N PHE A 193 -4.62 5.09 -7.84
CA PHE A 193 -4.14 4.83 -6.49
C PHE A 193 -3.34 3.54 -6.46
N ALA A 194 -2.57 3.37 -5.40
CA ALA A 194 -1.82 2.16 -5.14
C ALA A 194 -1.76 1.92 -3.63
N GLY A 195 -1.35 0.73 -3.21
CA GLY A 195 -1.22 0.39 -1.79
C GLY A 195 -0.06 1.10 -1.06
N TRP A 196 0.39 2.26 -1.51
CA TRP A 196 1.63 2.87 -1.00
C TRP A 196 1.47 3.61 0.32
N CYS A 197 0.40 4.33 0.52
CA CYS A 197 0.04 5.03 1.75
C CYS A 197 -1.33 5.67 1.57
N ASP A 198 -2.28 4.94 1.01
CA ASP A 198 -3.62 5.43 0.77
C ASP A 198 -4.55 5.09 1.92
N LEU A 199 -5.49 6.00 2.20
CA LEU A 199 -6.57 5.77 3.12
C LEU A 199 -7.87 5.46 2.35
N TYR A 200 -8.55 4.42 2.76
CA TYR A 200 -9.75 3.89 2.12
C TYR A 200 -10.94 3.98 3.07
N SER A 201 -12.10 4.39 2.56
CA SER A 201 -13.34 4.22 3.33
C SER A 201 -13.62 2.74 3.57
N LYS A 202 -14.28 2.43 4.68
CA LYS A 202 -14.70 1.07 5.00
C LYS A 202 -15.44 0.42 3.84
N ALA A 203 -16.46 1.10 3.33
CA ALA A 203 -17.29 0.56 2.24
C ALA A 203 -16.46 0.26 0.98
N PHE A 204 -15.53 1.16 0.61
CA PHE A 204 -14.64 0.92 -0.52
C PHE A 204 -13.84 -0.36 -0.33
N TYR A 205 -13.19 -0.49 0.81
CA TYR A 205 -12.29 -1.61 1.08
C TYR A 205 -13.03 -2.96 1.12
N GLU A 206 -14.20 -2.98 1.73
CA GLU A 206 -15.01 -4.21 1.89
C GLU A 206 -15.75 -4.63 0.60
N ASP A 207 -16.13 -3.67 -0.25
CA ASP A 207 -16.95 -3.93 -1.40
C ASP A 207 -16.21 -3.85 -2.74
N LEU A 208 -15.22 -2.97 -2.87
CA LEU A 208 -14.51 -2.70 -4.13
C LEU A 208 -13.08 -3.24 -4.19
N VAL A 209 -12.64 -3.90 -3.13
CA VAL A 209 -11.40 -4.66 -3.09
C VAL A 209 -11.70 -6.15 -2.85
N PRO A 210 -12.53 -6.78 -3.69
CA PRO A 210 -12.86 -8.19 -3.52
C PRO A 210 -11.64 -9.04 -3.87
N VAL A 211 -11.40 -10.04 -3.06
CA VAL A 211 -10.41 -11.08 -3.33
C VAL A 211 -11.14 -12.29 -3.87
N HIS A 212 -10.76 -12.77 -5.04
CA HIS A 212 -11.28 -13.99 -5.63
C HIS A 212 -10.49 -15.20 -5.12
N ASP A 213 -11.16 -16.28 -4.79
CA ASP A 213 -10.54 -17.50 -4.24
C ASP A 213 -9.50 -18.12 -5.18
N ASP A 214 -9.68 -17.95 -6.49
CA ASP A 214 -8.79 -18.41 -7.55
C ASP A 214 -7.65 -17.42 -7.88
N TRP A 215 -7.63 -16.28 -7.22
CA TRP A 215 -6.60 -15.27 -7.43
C TRP A 215 -5.31 -15.69 -6.72
N SER A 216 -4.37 -16.20 -7.47
CA SER A 216 -3.05 -16.58 -6.97
C SER A 216 -2.02 -15.53 -7.34
N GLY A 217 -1.14 -15.21 -6.40
CA GLY A 217 0.05 -14.44 -6.66
C GLY A 217 -0.02 -12.95 -6.30
N TYR A 218 0.93 -12.21 -6.84
CA TYR A 218 1.08 -10.77 -6.69
C TYR A 218 0.12 -10.04 -7.65
N GLY A 219 -1.18 -10.35 -7.55
CA GLY A 219 -2.16 -9.66 -8.36
C GLY A 219 -2.20 -8.17 -7.99
N PRO A 220 -2.15 -7.25 -8.98
CA PRO A 220 -2.29 -5.82 -8.73
C PRO A 220 -3.76 -5.51 -8.38
N TRP A 221 -4.10 -5.71 -7.12
CA TRP A 221 -5.47 -5.50 -6.61
C TRP A 221 -5.95 -4.05 -6.81
N ASP A 222 -5.03 -3.11 -6.68
CA ASP A 222 -5.24 -1.70 -6.94
C ASP A 222 -5.65 -1.45 -8.40
N TRP A 223 -4.96 -2.04 -9.35
CA TRP A 223 -5.32 -1.98 -10.76
C TRP A 223 -6.68 -2.63 -11.04
N TYR A 224 -6.91 -3.82 -10.49
CA TYR A 224 -8.21 -4.46 -10.59
C TYR A 224 -9.34 -3.58 -10.05
N SER A 225 -9.18 -3.00 -8.85
CA SER A 225 -10.16 -2.12 -8.26
C SER A 225 -10.41 -0.87 -9.11
N MET A 226 -9.36 -0.26 -9.69
CA MET A 226 -9.51 0.86 -10.61
C MET A 226 -10.32 0.50 -11.85
N ILE A 227 -10.11 -0.68 -12.42
CA ILE A 227 -10.86 -1.15 -13.58
C ILE A 227 -12.31 -1.42 -13.19
N LEU A 228 -12.54 -2.12 -12.09
CA LEU A 228 -13.89 -2.39 -11.58
C LEU A 228 -14.67 -1.09 -11.36
N ILE A 229 -14.05 -0.06 -10.76
CA ILE A 229 -14.63 1.26 -10.58
C ILE A 229 -15.02 1.88 -11.93
N ASN A 230 -14.16 1.81 -12.93
CA ASN A 230 -14.46 2.35 -14.25
C ASN A 230 -15.68 1.67 -14.89
N TYR A 231 -15.83 0.35 -14.72
CA TYR A 231 -17.03 -0.38 -15.16
C TYR A 231 -18.28 -0.01 -14.37
N THR A 232 -18.15 0.32 -13.08
CA THR A 232 -19.29 0.67 -12.22
C THR A 232 -19.80 2.09 -12.44
N LYS A 233 -19.07 2.96 -13.13
CA LYS A 233 -19.50 4.33 -13.46
C LYS A 233 -20.87 4.37 -14.14
N GLN A 234 -21.18 3.41 -15.00
CA GLN A 234 -22.49 3.31 -15.66
C GLN A 234 -23.66 3.06 -14.70
N PHE A 235 -23.39 2.61 -13.46
CA PHE A 235 -24.38 2.34 -12.42
C PHE A 235 -24.49 3.46 -11.39
N ASN A 236 -23.82 4.60 -11.63
CA ASN A 236 -23.82 5.76 -10.71
C ASN A 236 -23.32 5.44 -9.29
N LEU A 237 -22.32 4.56 -9.18
CA LEU A 237 -21.69 4.31 -7.88
C LEU A 237 -21.11 5.60 -7.31
N ASP A 238 -21.46 5.93 -6.05
CA ASP A 238 -20.93 7.10 -5.34
C ASP A 238 -19.48 6.90 -4.92
N PHE A 239 -18.59 6.81 -5.92
CA PHE A 239 -17.16 6.68 -5.72
C PHE A 239 -16.41 7.95 -6.11
N GLN A 240 -15.48 8.36 -5.25
CA GLN A 240 -14.55 9.45 -5.57
C GLN A 240 -13.17 9.15 -4.97
N GLN A 241 -12.13 9.28 -5.79
CA GLN A 241 -10.76 9.40 -5.28
C GLN A 241 -10.45 10.88 -5.04
N TYR A 242 -9.81 11.15 -3.92
CA TYR A 242 -9.27 12.45 -3.57
C TYR A 242 -7.77 12.40 -3.41
N VAL A 243 -7.11 13.50 -3.73
CA VAL A 243 -5.70 13.74 -3.39
C VAL A 243 -5.63 14.84 -2.36
N LEU A 244 -4.86 14.60 -1.31
CA LEU A 244 -4.51 15.60 -0.32
C LEU A 244 -3.29 16.38 -0.81
N ARG A 245 -3.53 17.50 -1.48
CA ARG A 245 -2.48 18.39 -1.96
C ARG A 245 -1.67 18.97 -0.82
N GLY A 246 -0.37 19.08 -1.01
CA GLY A 246 0.57 19.53 0.02
C GLY A 246 1.05 18.43 0.95
N LEU A 247 0.48 17.22 0.88
CA LEU A 247 0.98 16.04 1.59
C LEU A 247 1.65 15.09 0.60
N THR A 248 2.96 14.95 0.69
CA THR A 248 3.73 14.10 -0.24
C THR A 248 4.29 12.88 0.47
N VAL A 249 4.22 11.73 -0.19
CA VAL A 249 4.92 10.50 0.18
C VAL A 249 5.84 10.08 -0.95
N GLY A 250 7.00 9.53 -0.61
CA GLY A 250 8.00 9.08 -1.57
C GLY A 250 8.10 7.57 -1.60
N ASP A 251 8.07 6.99 -2.79
CA ASP A 251 8.42 5.59 -2.99
C ASP A 251 9.92 5.52 -3.26
N TYR A 252 10.66 4.84 -2.36
CA TYR A 252 12.09 4.58 -2.57
C TYR A 252 12.38 3.75 -3.81
N TRP A 253 11.35 3.24 -4.37
CA TRP A 253 11.28 2.27 -5.45
C TRP A 253 12.61 1.59 -5.74
N THR A 254 12.72 0.46 -5.17
CA THR A 254 13.82 -0.43 -5.45
C THR A 254 13.59 -1.27 -6.67
N GLY A 255 12.87 -0.72 -7.58
CA GLY A 255 12.37 -1.42 -8.71
C GLY A 255 11.36 -2.45 -8.29
N SER A 256 10.29 -2.56 -9.02
CA SER A 256 9.42 -3.71 -8.90
C SER A 256 10.30 -4.96 -8.67
N TRP A 257 9.77 -5.99 -8.10
CA TRP A 257 10.43 -7.29 -7.89
C TRP A 257 11.25 -7.83 -9.09
N LYS A 258 11.25 -7.13 -10.23
CA LYS A 258 12.10 -7.38 -11.42
C LYS A 258 13.50 -6.73 -11.34
N GLU A 259 13.71 -5.71 -10.50
CA GLU A 259 15.01 -5.04 -10.44
C GLU A 259 15.97 -5.70 -9.45
N LYS A 260 17.23 -5.80 -9.88
CA LYS A 260 18.27 -6.51 -9.18
C LYS A 260 19.18 -5.62 -8.32
N ASP A 261 18.97 -4.28 -8.40
CA ASP A 261 19.83 -3.30 -7.76
C ASP A 261 19.15 -2.63 -6.56
N GLY A 262 19.92 -2.10 -5.63
CA GLY A 262 19.45 -1.45 -4.42
C GLY A 262 19.41 -2.35 -3.18
N LEU A 263 18.89 -1.83 -2.06
CA LEU A 263 18.85 -2.55 -0.78
C LEU A 263 18.05 -3.86 -0.86
N SER A 264 16.93 -3.86 -1.57
CA SER A 264 16.16 -5.08 -1.78
C SER A 264 16.79 -6.00 -2.82
N GLY A 265 17.57 -5.47 -3.76
CA GLY A 265 18.27 -6.23 -4.79
C GLY A 265 19.22 -7.27 -4.21
N TYR A 266 19.91 -6.93 -3.13
CA TYR A 266 20.81 -7.87 -2.45
C TYR A 266 20.08 -9.17 -2.06
N TYR A 267 18.99 -9.08 -1.32
CA TYR A 267 18.23 -10.26 -0.92
C TYR A 267 17.52 -10.92 -2.10
N LYS A 268 16.94 -10.17 -3.02
CA LYS A 268 16.30 -10.72 -4.22
C LYS A 268 17.26 -11.62 -5.01
N ASN A 269 18.50 -11.19 -5.20
CA ASN A 269 19.50 -11.97 -5.91
C ASN A 269 19.87 -13.28 -5.20
N LEU A 270 19.78 -13.31 -3.86
CA LEU A 270 20.15 -14.47 -3.07
C LEU A 270 19.02 -15.48 -2.89
N ILE A 271 17.77 -15.01 -2.81
CA ILE A 271 16.66 -15.86 -2.36
C ILE A 271 15.54 -16.04 -3.37
N VAL A 272 15.38 -15.15 -4.36
CA VAL A 272 14.26 -15.25 -5.31
C VAL A 272 14.53 -16.29 -6.37
N LYS A 273 13.55 -17.13 -6.66
CA LYS A 273 13.61 -18.12 -7.75
C LYS A 273 13.78 -17.43 -9.09
N LYS A 274 14.62 -18.03 -9.97
CA LYS A 274 14.90 -17.44 -11.30
C LYS A 274 13.74 -17.61 -12.28
N ASP A 275 12.99 -18.68 -12.15
CA ASP A 275 11.93 -19.09 -13.09
C ASP A 275 10.54 -18.89 -12.48
N ILE A 276 10.26 -17.65 -12.06
CA ILE A 276 8.93 -17.31 -11.55
C ILE A 276 8.00 -17.02 -12.74
N PRO A 277 6.82 -17.67 -12.81
CA PRO A 277 5.82 -17.33 -13.80
C PRO A 277 5.47 -15.84 -13.75
N ASP A 278 5.33 -15.22 -14.92
CA ASP A 278 4.89 -13.82 -15.00
C ASP A 278 3.43 -13.72 -14.56
N GLN A 279 3.26 -13.43 -13.28
CA GLN A 279 1.94 -13.35 -12.64
C GLN A 279 1.12 -12.17 -13.13
N ARG A 280 1.79 -11.10 -13.58
CA ARG A 280 1.13 -9.96 -14.18
C ARG A 280 0.52 -10.37 -15.52
N ALA A 281 1.25 -11.10 -16.37
CA ALA A 281 0.71 -11.60 -17.62
C ALA A 281 -0.48 -12.55 -17.41
N ASN A 282 -0.40 -13.42 -16.39
CA ASN A 282 -1.52 -14.29 -16.04
C ASN A 282 -2.74 -13.49 -15.53
N PHE A 283 -2.53 -12.47 -14.73
CA PHE A 283 -3.60 -11.58 -14.29
C PHE A 283 -4.22 -10.83 -15.49
N GLU A 284 -3.40 -10.26 -16.35
CA GLU A 284 -3.86 -9.55 -17.55
C GLU A 284 -4.70 -10.47 -18.48
N ALA A 285 -4.28 -11.72 -18.63
CA ALA A 285 -5.02 -12.71 -19.43
C ALA A 285 -6.41 -13.05 -18.86
N ASN A 286 -6.59 -12.99 -17.55
CA ASN A 286 -7.84 -13.33 -16.88
C ASN A 286 -8.64 -12.10 -16.38
N LEU A 287 -8.15 -10.90 -16.67
CA LEU A 287 -8.70 -9.65 -16.11
C LEU A 287 -10.18 -9.46 -16.40
N GLU A 288 -10.62 -9.77 -17.63
CA GLU A 288 -12.03 -9.61 -18.01
C GLU A 288 -12.94 -10.53 -17.19
N GLU A 289 -12.50 -11.75 -16.90
CA GLU A 289 -13.25 -12.69 -16.05
C GLU A 289 -13.32 -12.22 -14.61
N TYR A 290 -12.22 -11.73 -14.05
CA TYR A 290 -12.19 -11.16 -12.71
C TYR A 290 -13.13 -9.96 -12.58
N VAL A 291 -13.14 -9.07 -13.56
CA VAL A 291 -14.04 -7.91 -13.58
C VAL A 291 -15.51 -8.36 -13.66
N LYS A 292 -15.85 -9.35 -14.49
CA LYS A 292 -17.20 -9.91 -14.55
C LYS A 292 -17.62 -10.48 -13.19
N LYS A 293 -16.76 -11.26 -12.55
CA LYS A 293 -17.01 -11.79 -11.19
C LYS A 293 -17.24 -10.66 -10.19
N GLY A 294 -16.40 -9.62 -10.21
CA GLY A 294 -16.58 -8.45 -9.33
C GLY A 294 -17.91 -7.73 -9.53
N ILE A 295 -18.33 -7.52 -10.76
CA ILE A 295 -19.64 -6.93 -11.08
C ILE A 295 -20.78 -7.78 -10.54
N LEU A 296 -20.72 -9.11 -10.70
CA LEU A 296 -21.72 -10.03 -10.14
C LEU A 296 -21.80 -9.92 -8.62
N MET A 297 -20.65 -9.92 -7.93
CA MET A 297 -20.59 -9.73 -6.48
C MET A 297 -21.24 -8.41 -6.02
N LEU A 298 -20.99 -7.31 -6.74
CA LEU A 298 -21.59 -6.02 -6.43
C LEU A 298 -23.11 -6.01 -6.62
N LYS A 299 -23.62 -6.72 -7.65
CA LYS A 299 -25.05 -6.91 -7.88
C LYS A 299 -25.69 -7.78 -6.78
N GLU A 300 -25.06 -8.88 -6.40
CA GLU A 300 -25.51 -9.74 -5.30
C GLU A 300 -25.60 -8.99 -3.97
N LYS A 301 -24.63 -8.13 -3.70
CA LYS A 301 -24.63 -7.22 -2.55
C LYS A 301 -25.59 -6.03 -2.70
N ARG A 302 -26.27 -5.89 -3.84
CA ARG A 302 -27.17 -4.75 -4.18
C ARG A 302 -26.48 -3.39 -4.07
N ILE A 303 -25.24 -3.32 -4.47
CA ILE A 303 -24.45 -2.08 -4.49
C ILE A 303 -24.65 -1.36 -5.83
N ILE A 304 -24.82 -2.12 -6.91
CA ILE A 304 -25.10 -1.65 -8.28
C ILE A 304 -26.27 -2.42 -8.88
#